data_0d9ad4067245f6c38b9473f3726dd157
#
_entry.id   0d9ad4067245f6c38b9473f3726dd157
#
_cell.length_a   1.000
_cell.length_b   1.000
_cell.length_c   1.000
_cell.angle_alpha   90.00
_cell.angle_beta   90.00
_cell.angle_gamma   90.00
#
_symmetry.space_group_name_H-M   'P 1'
#
loop_
_entity.id
_entity.type
_entity.pdbx_description
1 polymer ?
#
loop_
_entity_poly.entity_id
_entity_poly.type
_entity_poly.pdbx_seq_one_letter_code
_entity_poly.pdbx_strand_id
1 'polypeptide(L)'
;MSKSDDVRLILCSDIHLSERPPIFRSDEPDWFEAMARPLRELQDTADQYQAKVVCAGDVFDKWNPSPALINFAIDELPLMYAVPGQHDLPHHRYTDIKSSAYWTLVKAGKIINLEPDKPIEVNGVVLHGFPWNSELKPCTSSDLCLHLAVVHKYIWSDETNHFPGADSDDHISGWKIRGLAGFDAMVFGDNHKGFLAKTHAGAATILNSGGFMRRKRDEIDYTPSFALMYGDGKIER
;
A
#
# COMPACT_ATOMS: atom_id res chain seq x y z
N MET A 1 21.79 9.12 19.09
CA MET A 1 21.09 8.33 18.04
C MET A 1 21.21 9.13 16.75
N SER A 2 21.74 8.56 15.69
CA SER A 2 21.79 9.24 14.39
C SER A 2 20.35 9.37 13.87
N LYS A 3 20.04 10.46 13.13
CA LYS A 3 18.71 10.64 12.52
C LYS A 3 18.30 9.53 11.54
N SER A 4 19.24 8.65 11.17
CA SER A 4 19.04 7.53 10.23
C SER A 4 18.42 6.28 10.86
N ASP A 5 18.31 6.19 12.20
CA ASP A 5 17.82 4.97 12.86
C ASP A 5 16.36 5.09 13.32
N ASP A 6 15.66 6.17 12.93
CA ASP A 6 14.31 6.51 13.36
C ASP A 6 13.30 6.13 12.28
N VAL A 7 12.86 4.87 12.29
CA VAL A 7 11.79 4.38 11.39
C VAL A 7 10.47 5.01 11.82
N ARG A 8 9.82 5.73 10.93
CA ARG A 8 8.54 6.41 11.16
C ARG A 8 7.35 5.61 10.71
N LEU A 9 7.47 5.02 9.51
CA LEU A 9 6.38 4.29 8.86
C LEU A 9 6.89 2.97 8.28
N ILE A 10 5.99 1.99 8.23
CA ILE A 10 6.16 0.77 7.44
C ILE A 10 5.15 0.84 6.30
N LEU A 11 5.65 0.67 5.07
CA LEU A 11 4.88 0.85 3.85
C LEU A 11 4.62 -0.50 3.19
N CYS A 12 3.37 -0.81 2.91
CA CYS A 12 2.94 -2.03 2.20
C CYS A 12 1.78 -1.74 1.24
N SER A 13 1.39 -2.72 0.45
CA SER A 13 0.19 -2.72 -0.40
C SER A 13 -0.23 -4.14 -0.77
N ASP A 14 -1.36 -4.27 -1.44
CA ASP A 14 -1.77 -5.49 -2.15
C ASP A 14 -1.72 -6.74 -1.24
N ILE A 15 -2.35 -6.63 -0.06
CA ILE A 15 -2.42 -7.72 0.93
C ILE A 15 -3.30 -8.85 0.38
N HIS A 16 -4.42 -8.49 -0.28
CA HIS A 16 -5.34 -9.40 -0.94
C HIS A 16 -5.79 -10.60 -0.09
N LEU A 17 -6.28 -10.34 1.12
CA LEU A 17 -6.86 -11.38 1.95
C LEU A 17 -7.97 -12.12 1.19
N SER A 18 -7.94 -13.45 1.21
CA SER A 18 -8.87 -14.28 0.42
C SER A 18 -9.22 -15.59 1.14
N GLU A 19 -10.42 -16.13 0.88
CA GLU A 19 -10.88 -17.37 1.52
C GLU A 19 -10.11 -18.61 1.06
N ARG A 20 -9.51 -18.57 -0.13
CA ARG A 20 -8.87 -19.73 -0.74
C ARG A 20 -7.49 -19.36 -1.24
N PRO A 21 -6.51 -20.27 -1.14
CA PRO A 21 -5.22 -20.07 -1.74
C PRO A 21 -5.33 -19.93 -3.25
N PRO A 22 -4.42 -19.18 -3.88
CA PRO A 22 -4.27 -19.24 -5.34
C PRO A 22 -3.89 -20.64 -5.80
N ILE A 23 -4.20 -20.98 -7.05
CA ILE A 23 -4.05 -22.34 -7.59
C ILE A 23 -2.64 -22.91 -7.37
N PHE A 24 -1.59 -22.12 -7.54
CA PHE A 24 -0.20 -22.57 -7.39
C PHE A 24 0.24 -22.72 -5.91
N ARG A 25 -0.61 -22.35 -4.96
CA ARG A 25 -0.45 -22.55 -3.51
C ARG A 25 -1.53 -23.47 -2.93
N SER A 26 -2.18 -24.28 -3.77
CA SER A 26 -3.27 -25.18 -3.36
C SER A 26 -2.86 -26.25 -2.34
N ASP A 27 -1.58 -26.53 -2.23
CA ASP A 27 -0.99 -27.51 -1.27
C ASP A 27 -0.69 -26.85 0.09
N GLU A 28 -0.94 -25.57 0.27
CA GLU A 28 -0.82 -24.91 1.58
C GLU A 28 -1.83 -25.55 2.56
N PRO A 29 -1.38 -26.20 3.63
CA PRO A 29 -2.26 -26.98 4.51
C PRO A 29 -3.25 -26.11 5.29
N ASP A 30 -2.86 -24.89 5.62
CA ASP A 30 -3.70 -23.91 6.28
C ASP A 30 -3.48 -22.53 5.63
N TRP A 31 -4.44 -22.13 4.81
CA TRP A 31 -4.34 -20.87 4.09
C TRP A 31 -4.46 -19.64 5.01
N PHE A 32 -5.29 -19.72 6.05
CA PHE A 32 -5.42 -18.62 7.00
C PHE A 32 -4.12 -18.42 7.78
N GLU A 33 -3.48 -19.48 8.25
CA GLU A 33 -2.17 -19.39 8.88
C GLU A 33 -1.09 -18.91 7.92
N ALA A 34 -1.15 -19.29 6.65
CA ALA A 34 -0.23 -18.80 5.62
C ALA A 34 -0.35 -17.30 5.37
N MET A 35 -1.56 -16.72 5.48
CA MET A 35 -1.79 -15.29 5.43
C MET A 35 -1.39 -14.59 6.73
N ALA A 36 -1.62 -15.22 7.88
CA ALA A 36 -1.33 -14.64 9.19
C ALA A 36 0.17 -14.42 9.43
N ARG A 37 1.03 -15.34 8.99
CA ARG A 37 2.49 -15.25 9.20
C ARG A 37 3.09 -13.92 8.77
N PRO A 38 2.95 -13.46 7.50
CA PRO A 38 3.50 -12.18 7.09
C PRO A 38 2.81 -10.96 7.75
N LEU A 39 1.54 -11.09 8.17
CA LEU A 39 0.86 -10.02 8.91
C LEU A 39 1.42 -9.87 10.31
N ARG A 40 1.75 -10.97 10.99
CA ARG A 40 2.42 -10.95 12.30
C ARG A 40 3.83 -10.37 12.20
N GLU A 41 4.59 -10.73 11.15
CA GLU A 41 5.90 -10.13 10.87
C GLU A 41 5.80 -8.60 10.69
N LEU A 42 4.77 -8.16 9.95
CA LEU A 42 4.47 -6.74 9.78
C LEU A 42 4.16 -6.05 11.12
N GLN A 43 3.32 -6.69 11.96
CA GLN A 43 2.99 -6.18 13.31
C GLN A 43 4.22 -6.15 14.22
N ASP A 44 4.99 -7.25 14.29
CA ASP A 44 6.20 -7.35 15.11
C ASP A 44 7.22 -6.28 14.73
N THR A 45 7.38 -6.02 13.43
CA THR A 45 8.26 -4.96 12.91
C THR A 45 7.74 -3.58 13.30
N ALA A 46 6.43 -3.34 13.21
CA ALA A 46 5.82 -2.08 13.63
C ALA A 46 6.03 -1.83 15.13
N ASP A 47 5.89 -2.84 15.95
CA ASP A 47 6.09 -2.76 17.40
C ASP A 47 7.57 -2.54 17.73
N GLN A 48 8.48 -3.26 17.07
CA GLN A 48 9.92 -3.11 17.26
C GLN A 48 10.40 -1.68 17.03
N TYR A 49 9.91 -1.02 15.98
CA TYR A 49 10.31 0.35 15.62
C TYR A 49 9.36 1.41 16.17
N GLN A 50 8.26 1.04 16.86
CA GLN A 50 7.17 1.95 17.22
C GLN A 50 6.65 2.76 16.01
N ALA A 51 6.75 2.17 14.82
CA ALA A 51 6.36 2.73 13.56
C ALA A 51 4.86 2.50 13.28
N LYS A 52 4.28 3.30 12.39
CA LYS A 52 2.89 3.12 11.95
C LYS A 52 2.86 2.45 10.58
N VAL A 53 1.90 1.55 10.39
CA VAL A 53 1.72 0.85 9.11
C VAL A 53 0.88 1.71 8.17
N VAL A 54 1.33 1.82 6.92
CA VAL A 54 0.64 2.51 5.83
C VAL A 54 0.46 1.54 4.67
N CYS A 55 -0.78 1.36 4.22
CA CYS A 55 -1.13 0.44 3.13
C CYS A 55 -1.68 1.20 1.91
N ALA A 56 -1.06 0.98 0.76
CA ALA A 56 -1.47 1.60 -0.49
C ALA A 56 -2.56 0.79 -1.24
N GLY A 57 -3.48 0.14 -0.51
CA GLY A 57 -4.71 -0.44 -1.05
C GLY A 57 -4.70 -1.95 -1.27
N ASP A 58 -5.84 -2.44 -1.72
CA ASP A 58 -6.14 -3.84 -1.98
C ASP A 58 -5.88 -4.74 -0.74
N VAL A 59 -6.58 -4.41 0.36
CA VAL A 59 -6.54 -5.18 1.61
C VAL A 59 -7.21 -6.54 1.41
N PHE A 60 -8.37 -6.57 0.75
CA PHE A 60 -9.08 -7.78 0.38
C PHE A 60 -8.97 -8.09 -1.11
N ASP A 61 -9.07 -9.37 -1.46
CA ASP A 61 -9.20 -9.82 -2.86
C ASP A 61 -10.56 -9.49 -3.48
N LYS A 62 -11.56 -9.24 -2.63
CA LYS A 62 -12.93 -8.87 -3.03
C LYS A 62 -13.53 -7.95 -1.98
N TRP A 63 -14.33 -6.99 -2.41
CA TRP A 63 -15.00 -6.03 -1.53
C TRP A 63 -15.99 -6.66 -0.53
N ASN A 64 -16.49 -7.89 -0.81
CA ASN A 64 -17.52 -8.61 -0.03
C ASN A 64 -17.07 -10.04 0.36
N PRO A 65 -15.99 -10.21 1.10
CA PRO A 65 -15.55 -11.51 1.57
C PRO A 65 -16.52 -12.07 2.62
N SER A 66 -16.33 -13.36 2.98
CA SER A 66 -17.12 -14.00 4.03
C SER A 66 -16.92 -13.36 5.41
N PRO A 67 -17.89 -13.48 6.33
CA PRO A 67 -17.71 -13.05 7.71
C PRO A 67 -16.50 -13.70 8.39
N ALA A 68 -16.15 -14.94 8.04
CA ALA A 68 -14.97 -15.61 8.60
C ALA A 68 -13.66 -14.89 8.21
N LEU A 69 -13.55 -14.45 6.94
CA LEU A 69 -12.37 -13.70 6.50
C LEU A 69 -12.33 -12.28 7.08
N ILE A 70 -13.49 -11.65 7.29
CA ILE A 70 -13.56 -10.35 7.96
C ILE A 70 -13.09 -10.47 9.43
N ASN A 71 -13.54 -11.49 10.15
CA ASN A 71 -13.10 -11.76 11.52
C ASN A 71 -11.58 -12.00 11.57
N PHE A 72 -11.06 -12.85 10.68
CA PHE A 72 -9.62 -13.07 10.54
C PHE A 72 -8.86 -11.74 10.33
N ALA A 73 -9.35 -10.88 9.44
CA ALA A 73 -8.75 -9.59 9.18
C ALA A 73 -8.79 -8.67 10.42
N ILE A 74 -9.87 -8.71 11.21
CA ILE A 74 -9.98 -7.99 12.49
C ILE A 74 -8.95 -8.51 13.49
N ASP A 75 -8.72 -9.81 13.56
CA ASP A 75 -7.80 -10.42 14.52
C ASP A 75 -6.33 -10.16 14.11
N GLU A 76 -5.96 -10.42 12.87
CA GLU A 76 -4.56 -10.51 12.42
C GLU A 76 -3.98 -9.22 11.82
N LEU A 77 -4.80 -8.31 11.27
CA LEU A 77 -4.25 -7.07 10.70
C LEU A 77 -3.73 -6.14 11.81
N PRO A 78 -2.55 -5.51 11.63
CA PRO A 78 -2.16 -4.37 12.44
C PRO A 78 -3.12 -3.19 12.25
N LEU A 79 -3.14 -2.25 13.19
CA LEU A 79 -3.74 -0.94 12.93
C LEU A 79 -2.95 -0.25 11.81
N MET A 80 -3.63 0.11 10.73
CA MET A 80 -2.97 0.75 9.58
C MET A 80 -3.72 1.98 9.06
N TYR A 81 -2.96 2.90 8.46
CA TYR A 81 -3.47 3.99 7.64
C TYR A 81 -3.54 3.51 6.20
N ALA A 82 -4.70 3.57 5.56
CA ALA A 82 -4.82 2.97 4.23
C ALA A 82 -5.72 3.78 3.29
N VAL A 83 -5.46 3.65 1.99
CA VAL A 83 -6.43 3.96 0.94
C VAL A 83 -7.06 2.66 0.45
N PRO A 84 -8.31 2.63 -0.02
CA PRO A 84 -8.86 1.45 -0.66
C PRO A 84 -8.34 1.33 -2.10
N GLY A 85 -8.06 0.08 -2.50
CA GLY A 85 -7.83 -0.28 -3.90
C GLY A 85 -9.12 -0.68 -4.61
N GLN A 86 -9.02 -1.07 -5.88
CA GLN A 86 -10.19 -1.46 -6.67
C GLN A 86 -10.91 -2.70 -6.12
N HIS A 87 -10.16 -3.64 -5.54
CA HIS A 87 -10.72 -4.87 -4.96
C HIS A 87 -11.49 -4.61 -3.65
N ASP A 88 -11.17 -3.51 -2.95
CA ASP A 88 -11.85 -3.11 -1.71
C ASP A 88 -13.18 -2.38 -1.99
N LEU A 89 -13.44 -1.96 -3.23
CA LEU A 89 -14.54 -1.07 -3.58
C LEU A 89 -15.66 -1.81 -4.32
N PRO A 90 -16.92 -1.74 -3.83
CA PRO A 90 -18.08 -2.20 -4.58
C PRO A 90 -18.14 -1.53 -5.95
N HIS A 91 -18.21 -2.33 -7.02
CA HIS A 91 -18.26 -1.84 -8.40
C HIS A 91 -17.09 -0.90 -8.77
N HIS A 92 -15.94 -0.99 -8.08
CA HIS A 92 -14.78 -0.10 -8.21
C HIS A 92 -15.09 1.39 -8.01
N ARG A 93 -16.11 1.70 -7.17
CA ARG A 93 -16.55 3.08 -6.91
C ARG A 93 -16.31 3.47 -5.45
N TYR A 94 -15.54 4.53 -5.24
CA TYR A 94 -15.26 5.06 -3.90
C TYR A 94 -16.53 5.52 -3.16
N THR A 95 -17.55 6.01 -3.89
CA THR A 95 -18.84 6.41 -3.31
C THR A 95 -19.55 5.28 -2.57
N ASP A 96 -19.29 4.03 -2.95
CA ASP A 96 -19.95 2.84 -2.40
C ASP A 96 -19.13 2.16 -1.29
N ILE A 97 -17.98 2.73 -0.91
CA ILE A 97 -17.02 2.17 0.06
C ILE A 97 -17.68 1.71 1.37
N LYS A 98 -18.72 2.41 1.83
CA LYS A 98 -19.42 2.09 3.10
C LYS A 98 -20.15 0.74 3.09
N SER A 99 -20.30 0.13 1.93
CA SER A 99 -20.90 -1.20 1.75
C SER A 99 -19.86 -2.32 1.63
N SER A 100 -18.57 -2.02 1.85
CA SER A 100 -17.46 -2.97 1.69
C SER A 100 -16.96 -3.54 3.03
N ALA A 101 -16.25 -4.66 2.96
CA ALA A 101 -15.53 -5.23 4.09
C ALA A 101 -14.40 -4.31 4.57
N TYR A 102 -13.75 -3.58 3.67
CA TYR A 102 -12.78 -2.54 4.02
C TYR A 102 -13.39 -1.55 5.02
N TRP A 103 -14.62 -1.08 4.75
CA TRP A 103 -15.30 -0.16 5.68
C TRP A 103 -15.68 -0.82 7.01
N THR A 104 -15.90 -2.14 7.01
CA THR A 104 -16.07 -2.89 8.27
C THR A 104 -14.79 -2.82 9.11
N LEU A 105 -13.61 -2.95 8.50
CA LEU A 105 -12.33 -2.78 9.20
C LEU A 105 -12.13 -1.34 9.72
N VAL A 106 -12.58 -0.33 8.96
CA VAL A 106 -12.59 1.07 9.44
C VAL A 106 -13.46 1.19 10.69
N LYS A 107 -14.66 0.59 10.71
CA LYS A 107 -15.56 0.60 11.86
C LYS A 107 -15.02 -0.20 13.05
N ALA A 108 -14.28 -1.28 12.79
CA ALA A 108 -13.62 -2.08 13.81
C ALA A 108 -12.35 -1.40 14.38
N GLY A 109 -11.94 -0.25 13.84
CA GLY A 109 -10.74 0.47 14.28
C GLY A 109 -9.42 -0.16 13.80
N LYS A 110 -9.44 -1.06 12.81
CA LYS A 110 -8.24 -1.66 12.22
C LYS A 110 -7.67 -0.83 11.07
N ILE A 111 -8.50 -0.03 10.42
CA ILE A 111 -8.08 0.87 9.35
C ILE A 111 -8.49 2.31 9.70
N ILE A 112 -7.53 3.22 9.58
CA ILE A 112 -7.77 4.65 9.48
C ILE A 112 -7.75 4.99 7.99
N ASN A 113 -8.94 5.25 7.42
CA ASN A 113 -9.07 5.53 6.00
C ASN A 113 -8.47 6.90 5.67
N LEU A 114 -7.54 6.93 4.74
CA LEU A 114 -6.98 8.16 4.19
C LEU A 114 -7.96 8.73 3.16
N GLU A 115 -8.76 9.69 3.57
CA GLU A 115 -9.74 10.34 2.69
C GLU A 115 -9.04 11.29 1.70
N PRO A 116 -9.51 11.36 0.44
CA PRO A 116 -9.03 12.38 -0.49
C PRO A 116 -9.16 13.79 0.10
N ASP A 117 -8.18 14.64 -0.18
CA ASP A 117 -8.14 16.06 0.25
C ASP A 117 -8.13 16.29 1.79
N LYS A 118 -7.92 15.24 2.59
CA LYS A 118 -7.82 15.32 4.06
C LYS A 118 -6.52 14.67 4.55
N PRO A 119 -5.39 15.35 4.44
CA PRO A 119 -4.12 14.81 4.90
C PRO A 119 -4.11 14.62 6.43
N ILE A 120 -3.38 13.61 6.89
CA ILE A 120 -3.25 13.24 8.31
C ILE A 120 -1.76 13.19 8.67
N GLU A 121 -1.36 13.90 9.73
CA GLU A 121 0.00 13.78 10.28
C GLU A 121 0.13 12.51 11.15
N VAL A 122 1.17 11.74 10.88
CA VAL A 122 1.47 10.48 11.56
C VAL A 122 2.98 10.37 11.77
N ASN A 123 3.44 10.30 13.01
CA ASN A 123 4.87 10.20 13.34
C ASN A 123 5.74 11.25 12.62
N GLY A 124 5.26 12.48 12.45
CA GLY A 124 5.99 13.57 11.78
C GLY A 124 6.02 13.47 10.26
N VAL A 125 5.17 12.64 9.65
CA VAL A 125 4.96 12.54 8.20
C VAL A 125 3.50 12.86 7.90
N VAL A 126 3.24 13.72 6.93
CA VAL A 126 1.88 14.06 6.46
C VAL A 126 1.48 13.11 5.34
N LEU A 127 0.47 12.27 5.60
CA LEU A 127 -0.06 11.29 4.66
C LEU A 127 -1.17 11.91 3.82
N HIS A 128 -1.09 11.78 2.50
CA HIS A 128 -2.11 12.21 1.56
C HIS A 128 -2.67 10.98 0.83
N GLY A 129 -3.97 10.71 0.96
CA GLY A 129 -4.62 9.54 0.38
C GLY A 129 -5.12 9.78 -1.05
N PHE A 130 -4.75 8.85 -1.95
CA PHE A 130 -5.22 8.78 -3.33
C PHE A 130 -5.77 7.36 -3.59
N PRO A 131 -7.03 7.08 -3.22
CA PRO A 131 -7.67 5.79 -3.47
C PRO A 131 -7.80 5.50 -4.97
N TRP A 132 -8.16 4.26 -5.30
CA TRP A 132 -8.41 3.85 -6.68
C TRP A 132 -9.26 4.86 -7.46
N ASN A 133 -8.82 5.18 -8.67
CA ASN A 133 -9.47 6.09 -9.59
C ASN A 133 -9.67 7.53 -9.08
N SER A 134 -8.91 7.95 -8.07
CA SER A 134 -8.91 9.35 -7.65
C SER A 134 -8.02 10.22 -8.56
N GLU A 135 -8.35 11.51 -8.63
CA GLU A 135 -7.49 12.49 -9.27
C GLU A 135 -6.21 12.69 -8.47
N LEU A 136 -5.06 12.61 -9.15
CA LEU A 136 -3.76 12.89 -8.54
C LEU A 136 -3.54 14.41 -8.50
N LYS A 137 -3.21 14.94 -7.32
CA LYS A 137 -3.01 16.36 -7.08
C LYS A 137 -1.63 16.63 -6.49
N PRO A 138 -0.98 17.74 -6.87
CA PRO A 138 0.33 18.10 -6.30
C PRO A 138 0.20 18.48 -4.82
N CYS A 139 1.27 18.23 -4.06
CA CYS A 139 1.42 18.81 -2.75
C CYS A 139 1.84 20.28 -2.88
N THR A 140 1.03 21.18 -2.34
CA THR A 140 1.28 22.63 -2.35
C THR A 140 1.67 23.17 -0.97
N SER A 141 1.87 22.26 0.00
CA SER A 141 2.32 22.66 1.33
C SER A 141 3.72 23.27 1.27
N SER A 142 3.94 24.27 2.10
CA SER A 142 5.25 24.94 2.29
C SER A 142 5.79 24.73 3.71
N ASP A 143 5.18 23.83 4.49
CA ASP A 143 5.71 23.48 5.81
C ASP A 143 6.99 22.62 5.69
N LEU A 144 7.63 22.35 6.83
CA LEU A 144 8.87 21.59 6.90
C LEU A 144 8.67 20.09 7.19
N CYS A 145 7.42 19.62 7.12
CA CYS A 145 7.10 18.21 7.33
C CYS A 145 7.44 17.40 6.08
N LEU A 146 7.67 16.11 6.27
CA LEU A 146 7.72 15.16 5.16
C LEU A 146 6.31 14.86 4.65
N HIS A 147 6.09 14.96 3.36
CA HIS A 147 4.82 14.65 2.71
C HIS A 147 4.90 13.34 1.92
N LEU A 148 4.07 12.37 2.29
CA LEU A 148 3.94 11.07 1.62
C LEU A 148 2.61 10.98 0.87
N ALA A 149 2.67 10.75 -0.45
CA ALA A 149 1.51 10.34 -1.22
C ALA A 149 1.30 8.82 -1.08
N VAL A 150 0.10 8.41 -0.64
CA VAL A 150 -0.34 7.01 -0.54
C VAL A 150 -1.35 6.77 -1.65
N VAL A 151 -0.96 6.01 -2.68
CA VAL A 151 -1.67 5.97 -3.96
C VAL A 151 -2.01 4.53 -4.34
N HIS A 152 -3.26 4.24 -4.64
CA HIS A 152 -3.59 2.97 -5.28
C HIS A 152 -3.79 3.15 -6.77
N LYS A 153 -2.72 2.90 -7.52
CA LYS A 153 -2.67 3.05 -8.98
C LYS A 153 -1.50 2.27 -9.55
N TYR A 154 -1.73 1.58 -10.69
CA TYR A 154 -0.67 0.92 -11.42
C TYR A 154 0.37 1.91 -11.92
N ILE A 155 1.63 1.61 -11.62
CA ILE A 155 2.81 2.27 -12.17
C ILE A 155 3.90 1.24 -12.49
N TRP A 156 4.85 1.60 -13.36
CA TRP A 156 5.99 0.76 -13.71
C TRP A 156 7.24 1.60 -13.97
N SER A 157 8.42 0.99 -13.82
CA SER A 157 9.71 1.67 -13.98
C SER A 157 10.57 1.13 -15.11
N ASP A 158 10.45 -0.17 -15.43
CA ASP A 158 11.23 -0.86 -16.45
C ASP A 158 10.52 -2.15 -16.88
N GLU A 159 11.10 -2.85 -17.84
CA GLU A 159 10.53 -4.08 -18.44
C GLU A 159 10.33 -5.22 -17.44
N THR A 160 11.04 -5.24 -16.31
CA THR A 160 10.93 -6.33 -15.31
C THR A 160 9.64 -6.23 -14.49
N ASN A 161 9.11 -5.02 -14.33
CA ASN A 161 7.87 -4.76 -13.61
C ASN A 161 6.75 -4.19 -14.51
N HIS A 162 6.97 -4.18 -15.82
CA HIS A 162 5.98 -3.80 -16.80
C HIS A 162 4.95 -4.91 -17.01
N PHE A 163 3.68 -4.54 -17.15
CA PHE A 163 2.62 -5.43 -17.60
C PHE A 163 2.39 -5.24 -19.09
N PRO A 164 2.30 -6.30 -19.92
CA PRO A 164 2.05 -6.17 -21.34
C PRO A 164 0.79 -5.34 -21.64
N GLY A 165 0.96 -4.23 -22.36
CA GLY A 165 -0.14 -3.29 -22.67
C GLY A 165 -0.37 -2.18 -21.63
N ALA A 166 0.50 -2.04 -20.63
CA ALA A 166 0.44 -0.89 -19.72
C ALA A 166 0.68 0.42 -20.47
N ASP A 167 -0.06 1.46 -20.06
CA ASP A 167 0.03 2.80 -20.63
C ASP A 167 1.39 3.44 -20.32
N SER A 168 1.99 4.11 -21.29
CA SER A 168 3.22 4.90 -21.09
C SER A 168 3.05 6.02 -20.05
N ASP A 169 1.83 6.51 -19.87
CA ASP A 169 1.50 7.51 -18.86
C ASP A 169 1.58 6.97 -17.42
N ASP A 170 1.54 5.64 -17.25
CA ASP A 170 1.72 4.96 -15.98
C ASP A 170 3.21 4.61 -15.71
N HIS A 171 4.12 4.90 -16.64
CA HIS A 171 5.55 4.86 -16.37
C HIS A 171 5.95 5.99 -15.40
N ILE A 172 6.91 5.74 -14.52
CA ILE A 172 7.36 6.70 -13.48
C ILE A 172 7.79 8.07 -14.03
N SER A 173 8.14 8.19 -15.32
CA SER A 173 8.40 9.45 -16.02
C SER A 173 7.16 10.04 -16.70
N GLY A 174 6.02 9.36 -16.68
CA GLY A 174 4.79 9.74 -17.35
C GLY A 174 4.13 11.00 -16.79
N TRP A 175 3.20 11.58 -17.56
CA TRP A 175 2.53 12.82 -17.13
C TRP A 175 1.60 12.61 -15.91
N LYS A 176 1.03 11.42 -15.72
CA LYS A 176 0.19 11.09 -14.56
C LYS A 176 0.95 11.20 -13.24
N ILE A 177 2.22 10.77 -13.22
CA ILE A 177 3.08 10.90 -12.04
C ILE A 177 3.38 12.35 -11.71
N ARG A 178 3.44 13.23 -12.71
CA ARG A 178 3.67 14.68 -12.51
C ARG A 178 2.55 15.34 -11.72
N GLY A 179 1.34 14.76 -11.72
CA GLY A 179 0.24 15.19 -10.85
C GLY A 179 0.57 15.10 -9.35
N LEU A 180 1.61 14.36 -8.98
CA LEU A 180 2.10 14.23 -7.61
C LEU A 180 3.38 15.07 -7.35
N ALA A 181 3.57 16.19 -8.03
CA ALA A 181 4.69 17.09 -7.74
C ALA A 181 4.61 17.63 -6.30
N GLY A 182 5.77 17.89 -5.69
CA GLY A 182 5.87 18.48 -4.34
C GLY A 182 5.80 17.50 -3.18
N PHE A 183 5.66 16.18 -3.41
CA PHE A 183 5.83 15.16 -2.38
C PHE A 183 7.30 14.77 -2.21
N ASP A 184 7.71 14.45 -0.97
CA ASP A 184 9.04 13.92 -0.65
C ASP A 184 9.16 12.44 -1.00
N ALA A 185 8.06 11.70 -0.82
CA ALA A 185 7.97 10.29 -1.15
C ALA A 185 6.55 9.92 -1.63
N MET A 186 6.47 8.82 -2.36
CA MET A 186 5.22 8.27 -2.88
C MET A 186 5.23 6.75 -2.73
N VAL A 187 4.17 6.18 -2.18
CA VAL A 187 3.95 4.73 -2.12
C VAL A 187 2.76 4.35 -2.98
N PHE A 188 2.98 3.36 -3.84
CA PHE A 188 1.97 2.86 -4.79
C PHE A 188 1.60 1.41 -4.52
N GLY A 189 0.38 1.03 -4.86
CA GLY A 189 -0.12 -0.34 -5.00
C GLY A 189 -0.60 -0.61 -6.43
N ASP A 190 -1.27 -1.78 -6.63
CA ASP A 190 -1.81 -2.33 -7.88
C ASP A 190 -0.78 -3.06 -8.76
N ASN A 191 0.48 -2.68 -8.77
CA ASN A 191 1.51 -3.47 -9.45
C ASN A 191 2.17 -4.44 -8.45
N HIS A 192 1.92 -5.74 -8.60
CA HIS A 192 2.44 -6.76 -7.67
C HIS A 192 3.95 -6.98 -7.77
N LYS A 193 4.63 -6.42 -8.76
CA LYS A 193 6.09 -6.45 -8.90
C LYS A 193 6.68 -5.19 -8.27
N GLY A 194 7.10 -5.29 -7.02
CA GLY A 194 7.61 -4.16 -6.28
C GLY A 194 8.94 -3.61 -6.80
N PHE A 195 9.11 -2.31 -6.72
CA PHE A 195 10.35 -1.61 -7.06
C PHE A 195 10.53 -0.32 -6.24
N LEU A 196 11.77 0.15 -6.17
CA LEU A 196 12.14 1.42 -5.58
C LEU A 196 12.85 2.28 -6.64
N ALA A 197 12.40 3.49 -6.83
CA ALA A 197 12.93 4.41 -7.82
C ALA A 197 12.94 5.85 -7.30
N LYS A 198 13.55 6.76 -8.06
CA LYS A 198 13.47 8.20 -7.79
C LYS A 198 12.82 8.91 -8.96
N THR A 199 12.15 10.01 -8.68
CA THR A 199 11.64 10.89 -9.75
C THR A 199 12.80 11.37 -10.63
N HIS A 200 12.48 11.75 -11.87
CA HIS A 200 13.49 12.19 -12.87
C HIS A 200 14.38 13.35 -12.38
N ALA A 201 13.84 14.21 -11.51
CA ALA A 201 14.59 15.29 -10.87
C ALA A 201 15.33 14.84 -9.58
N GLY A 202 15.24 13.56 -9.19
CA GLY A 202 15.82 13.03 -7.96
C GLY A 202 15.19 13.60 -6.68
N ALA A 203 14.12 14.38 -6.79
CA ALA A 203 13.53 15.12 -5.68
C ALA A 203 12.67 14.26 -4.77
N ALA A 204 12.03 13.19 -5.28
CA ALA A 204 11.17 12.32 -4.48
C ALA A 204 11.50 10.84 -4.69
N THR A 205 11.31 10.05 -3.65
CA THR A 205 11.41 8.58 -3.71
C THR A 205 10.05 7.99 -4.10
N ILE A 206 10.05 7.07 -5.06
CA ILE A 206 8.87 6.31 -5.49
C ILE A 206 9.06 4.86 -5.06
N LEU A 207 8.16 4.38 -4.22
CA LEU A 207 8.03 2.97 -3.85
C LEU A 207 6.78 2.42 -4.53
N ASN A 208 6.91 1.41 -5.36
CA ASN A 208 5.83 0.47 -5.60
C ASN A 208 6.05 -0.71 -4.65
N SER A 209 5.15 -0.91 -3.70
CA SER A 209 5.35 -1.88 -2.63
C SER A 209 5.39 -3.31 -3.16
N GLY A 210 4.55 -3.58 -4.16
CA GLY A 210 4.34 -4.91 -4.72
C GLY A 210 3.39 -5.75 -3.89
N GLY A 211 3.06 -6.94 -4.38
CA GLY A 211 2.16 -7.87 -3.70
C GLY A 211 2.73 -8.31 -2.35
N PHE A 212 1.92 -8.26 -1.31
CA PHE A 212 2.27 -8.68 0.05
C PHE A 212 2.49 -10.20 0.16
N MET A 213 1.85 -10.94 -0.74
CA MET A 213 2.02 -12.38 -0.90
C MET A 213 2.04 -12.75 -2.39
N ARG A 214 2.80 -13.77 -2.76
CA ARG A 214 2.75 -14.32 -4.12
C ARG A 214 1.38 -14.93 -4.40
N ARG A 215 0.72 -14.50 -5.47
CA ARG A 215 -0.63 -14.91 -5.86
C ARG A 215 -0.74 -15.46 -7.27
N LYS A 216 0.25 -15.19 -8.13
CA LYS A 216 0.29 -15.61 -9.52
C LYS A 216 1.57 -16.38 -9.80
N ARG A 217 1.54 -17.21 -10.85
CA ARG A 217 2.69 -18.04 -11.23
C ARG A 217 3.88 -17.20 -11.73
N ASP A 218 3.61 -16.07 -12.35
CA ASP A 218 4.62 -15.12 -12.83
C ASP A 218 5.27 -14.30 -11.70
N GLU A 219 4.80 -14.47 -10.47
CA GLU A 219 5.39 -13.91 -9.25
C GLU A 219 6.32 -14.90 -8.53
N ILE A 220 6.63 -16.08 -9.12
CA ILE A 220 7.40 -17.13 -8.43
C ILE A 220 8.79 -16.64 -8.01
N ASP A 221 9.43 -15.80 -8.83
CA ASP A 221 10.75 -15.23 -8.56
C ASP A 221 10.67 -13.90 -7.78
N TYR A 222 9.47 -13.41 -7.53
CA TYR A 222 9.26 -12.20 -6.73
C TYR A 222 9.35 -12.52 -5.24
N THR A 223 10.11 -11.71 -4.49
CA THR A 223 10.16 -11.79 -3.03
C THR A 223 9.24 -10.73 -2.44
N PRO A 224 8.08 -11.11 -1.85
CA PRO A 224 7.23 -10.19 -1.13
C PRO A 224 8.00 -9.46 -0.03
N SER A 225 7.71 -8.19 0.15
CA SER A 225 8.34 -7.38 1.19
C SER A 225 7.47 -6.16 1.52
N PHE A 226 7.72 -5.57 2.66
CA PHE A 226 7.31 -4.22 2.99
C PHE A 226 8.55 -3.31 3.07
N ALA A 227 8.37 -2.02 3.17
CA ALA A 227 9.46 -1.07 3.22
C ALA A 227 9.42 -0.24 4.51
N LEU A 228 10.60 0.19 4.97
CA LEU A 228 10.76 1.09 6.11
C LEU A 228 11.01 2.52 5.61
N MET A 229 10.23 3.48 6.12
CA MET A 229 10.45 4.91 5.87
C MET A 229 11.00 5.56 7.12
N TYR A 230 12.13 6.22 6.96
CA TYR A 230 12.87 6.91 8.03
C TYR A 230 12.50 8.38 8.15
N GLY A 231 12.83 8.98 9.30
CA GLY A 231 12.54 10.38 9.59
C GLY A 231 13.26 11.41 8.69
N ASP A 232 14.21 10.98 7.88
CA ASP A 232 14.88 11.79 6.85
C ASP A 232 14.26 11.62 5.44
N GLY A 233 13.17 10.85 5.32
CA GLY A 233 12.50 10.55 4.06
C GLY A 233 13.12 9.41 3.25
N LYS A 234 14.19 8.76 3.76
CA LYS A 234 14.77 7.57 3.13
C LYS A 234 13.76 6.41 3.22
N ILE A 235 13.69 5.61 2.16
CA ILE A 235 12.92 4.36 2.12
C ILE A 235 13.87 3.20 1.83
N GLU A 236 13.75 2.14 2.62
CA GLU A 236 14.45 0.86 2.43
C GLU A 236 13.41 -0.28 2.33
N ARG A 237 13.62 -1.16 1.35
CA ARG A 237 12.76 -2.32 1.10
C ARG A 237 13.47 -3.60 1.51
#